data_0f12f644ed3805e640d01de88b56cb8e
#
_entry.id   0f12f644ed3805e640d01de88b56cb8e
#
_cell.length_a   1.000
_cell.length_b   1.000
_cell.length_c   1.000
_cell.angle_alpha   90.00
_cell.angle_beta   90.00
_cell.angle_gamma   90.00
#
_symmetry.space_group_name_H-M   'P 1'
#
loop_
_entity.id
_entity.type
_entity.pdbx_description
1 polymer ?
#
loop_
_entity_poly.entity_id
_entity_poly.type
_entity_poly.pdbx_seq_one_letter_code
_entity_poly.pdbx_strand_id
1 'polypeptide(L)'
;MLKKAGTVILILTVLILTAGLLTACGPKKYKITITSGKDLIDECPKRAAEGETVKIITCGVTDADLYVNVVGASGEFTDYNTYEFVMPAADVKVEAWIDTSYYDENGMGS
;
A
#
# COMPACT_ATOMS: atom_id res chain seq x y z
N MET A 1 36.66 -32.71 -11.00
CA MET A 1 36.36 -31.38 -10.49
C MET A 1 35.18 -30.74 -11.12
N LEU A 2 35.08 -30.76 -12.44
CA LEU A 2 33.94 -30.21 -13.13
C LEU A 2 32.62 -30.84 -12.71
N LYS A 3 32.65 -32.16 -12.45
CA LYS A 3 31.44 -32.86 -12.01
C LYS A 3 30.95 -32.37 -10.64
N LYS A 4 31.86 -32.07 -9.73
CA LYS A 4 31.46 -31.55 -8.42
C LYS A 4 30.85 -30.18 -8.53
N ALA A 5 31.43 -29.31 -9.33
CA ALA A 5 30.89 -27.95 -9.53
C ALA A 5 29.51 -28.01 -10.18
N GLY A 6 29.34 -28.89 -11.19
CA GLY A 6 28.05 -29.07 -11.81
C GLY A 6 26.99 -29.59 -10.88
N THR A 7 27.37 -30.53 -10.00
CA THR A 7 26.44 -31.08 -9.01
C THR A 7 25.99 -30.01 -8.01
N VAL A 8 26.93 -29.21 -7.53
CA VAL A 8 26.62 -28.14 -6.59
C VAL A 8 25.67 -27.14 -7.19
N ILE A 9 25.92 -26.73 -8.43
CA ILE A 9 25.06 -25.78 -9.15
C ILE A 9 23.67 -26.37 -9.32
N LEU A 10 23.58 -27.66 -9.63
CA LEU A 10 22.30 -28.32 -9.81
C LEU A 10 21.50 -28.34 -8.50
N ILE A 11 22.15 -28.64 -7.39
CA ILE A 11 21.49 -28.64 -6.10
C ILE A 11 20.96 -27.25 -5.76
N LEU A 12 21.76 -26.22 -5.96
CA LEU A 12 21.33 -24.84 -5.73
C LEU A 12 20.12 -24.47 -6.60
N THR A 13 20.13 -24.88 -7.85
CA THR A 13 19.01 -24.63 -8.75
C THR A 13 17.74 -25.30 -8.24
N VAL A 14 17.83 -26.51 -7.79
CA VAL A 14 16.67 -27.22 -7.23
C VAL A 14 16.13 -26.53 -5.99
N LEU A 15 17.01 -26.07 -5.10
CA LEU A 15 16.59 -25.35 -3.91
C LEU A 15 15.87 -24.05 -4.26
N ILE A 16 16.38 -23.32 -5.23
CA ILE A 16 15.75 -22.08 -5.69
C ILE A 16 14.37 -22.37 -6.28
N LEU A 17 14.24 -23.42 -7.07
CA LEU A 17 12.97 -23.82 -7.65
C LEU A 17 11.96 -24.20 -6.57
N THR A 18 12.41 -24.92 -5.55
CA THR A 18 11.54 -25.31 -4.43
C THR A 18 11.04 -24.08 -3.69
N ALA A 19 11.94 -23.15 -3.39
CA ALA A 19 11.55 -21.89 -2.76
C ALA A 19 10.62 -21.09 -3.66
N GLY A 20 10.88 -21.07 -4.96
CA GLY A 20 10.01 -20.41 -5.92
C GLY A 20 8.62 -21.00 -5.98
N LEU A 21 8.50 -22.32 -5.87
CA LEU A 21 7.19 -22.97 -5.84
C LEU A 21 6.42 -22.61 -4.57
N LEU A 22 7.09 -22.60 -3.43
CA LEU A 22 6.46 -22.17 -2.18
C LEU A 22 6.02 -20.73 -2.26
N THR A 23 6.83 -19.88 -2.88
CA THR A 23 6.51 -18.47 -3.07
C THR A 23 5.41 -18.30 -4.12
N ALA A 24 5.31 -19.18 -5.10
CA ALA A 24 4.29 -19.14 -6.12
C ALA A 24 2.90 -19.48 -5.55
N CYS A 25 2.85 -20.31 -4.53
CA CYS A 25 1.62 -20.48 -3.75
C CYS A 25 1.33 -19.24 -2.94
N GLY A 26 2.28 -18.38 -2.87
CA GLY A 26 2.20 -16.98 -2.60
C GLY A 26 2.30 -16.57 -1.16
N PRO A 27 2.99 -15.46 -0.86
CA PRO A 27 2.66 -14.76 0.36
C PRO A 27 1.20 -14.35 0.22
N LYS A 28 0.46 -14.51 1.29
CA LYS A 28 -0.93 -14.09 1.33
C LYS A 28 -1.02 -12.60 1.09
N LYS A 29 -1.93 -12.19 0.23
CA LYS A 29 -2.21 -10.78 0.02
C LYS A 29 -3.49 -10.40 0.74
N TYR A 30 -3.47 -9.23 1.32
CA TYR A 30 -4.58 -8.69 2.07
C TYR A 30 -5.25 -7.59 1.27
N LYS A 31 -6.53 -7.40 1.51
CA LYS A 31 -7.32 -6.42 0.75
C LYS A 31 -7.12 -5.01 1.28
N ILE A 32 -7.14 -4.07 0.34
CA ILE A 32 -7.14 -2.65 0.64
C ILE A 32 -8.44 -2.09 0.06
N THR A 33 -9.32 -1.65 0.91
CA THR A 33 -10.64 -1.17 0.49
C THR A 33 -10.79 0.30 0.83
N ILE A 34 -11.16 1.11 -0.17
CA ILE A 34 -11.47 2.52 0.05
C ILE A 34 -12.91 2.60 0.50
N THR A 35 -13.11 3.01 1.74
CA THR A 35 -14.46 3.09 2.33
C THR A 35 -15.04 4.50 2.32
N SER A 36 -14.19 5.51 2.12
CA SER A 36 -14.63 6.90 2.12
C SER A 36 -13.64 7.73 1.32
N GLY A 37 -14.14 8.70 0.56
CA GLY A 37 -13.30 9.63 -0.17
C GLY A 37 -12.67 9.06 -1.44
N LYS A 38 -13.32 8.12 -2.08
CA LYS A 38 -12.81 7.50 -3.30
C LYS A 38 -12.46 8.53 -4.38
N ASP A 39 -13.23 9.59 -4.47
CA ASP A 39 -13.00 10.65 -5.45
C ASP A 39 -11.72 11.44 -5.18
N LEU A 40 -11.19 11.34 -3.98
CA LEU A 40 -9.96 12.03 -3.58
C LEU A 40 -8.72 11.17 -3.84
N ILE A 41 -8.91 9.95 -4.27
CA ILE A 41 -7.82 9.00 -4.47
C ILE A 41 -7.73 8.67 -5.95
N ASP A 42 -6.58 9.01 -6.55
CA ASP A 42 -6.33 8.73 -7.97
C ASP A 42 -5.84 7.30 -8.18
N GLU A 43 -4.97 6.84 -7.30
CA GLU A 43 -4.43 5.50 -7.40
C GLU A 43 -4.30 4.87 -6.03
N CYS A 44 -4.72 3.63 -5.91
CA CYS A 44 -4.57 2.85 -4.68
C CYS A 44 -4.56 1.37 -5.05
N PRO A 45 -3.54 0.63 -4.62
CA PRO A 45 -3.54 -0.82 -4.86
C PRO A 45 -4.74 -1.46 -4.17
N LYS A 46 -5.25 -2.52 -4.76
CA LYS A 46 -6.38 -3.24 -4.18
C LYS A 46 -5.95 -4.32 -3.20
N ARG A 47 -4.69 -4.73 -3.27
CA ARG A 47 -4.13 -5.78 -2.42
C ARG A 47 -2.64 -5.56 -2.24
N ALA A 48 -2.12 -6.04 -1.14
CA ALA A 48 -0.69 -6.03 -0.87
C ALA A 48 -0.36 -7.14 0.12
N ALA A 49 0.87 -7.62 0.05
CA ALA A 49 1.36 -8.59 1.02
C ALA A 49 1.86 -7.88 2.26
N GLU A 50 1.88 -8.58 3.38
CA GLU A 50 2.44 -8.07 4.62
C GLU A 50 3.87 -7.56 4.38
N GLY A 51 4.18 -6.39 4.90
CA GLY A 51 5.50 -5.80 4.78
C GLY A 51 5.73 -4.98 3.52
N GLU A 52 4.83 -5.04 2.55
CA GLU A 52 4.94 -4.20 1.36
C GLU A 52 4.65 -2.75 1.71
N THR A 53 5.40 -1.84 1.10
CA THR A 53 5.06 -0.42 1.18
C THR A 53 3.98 -0.12 0.16
N VAL A 54 2.85 0.36 0.64
CA VAL A 54 1.70 0.72 -0.19
C VAL A 54 1.70 2.22 -0.40
N LYS A 55 1.59 2.63 -1.66
CA LYS A 55 1.52 4.05 -2.02
C LYS A 55 0.14 4.37 -2.51
N ILE A 56 -0.47 5.36 -1.91
CA ILE A 56 -1.77 5.88 -2.31
C ILE A 56 -1.55 7.25 -2.91
N ILE A 57 -1.93 7.41 -4.17
CA ILE A 57 -1.81 8.70 -4.85
C ILE A 57 -3.15 9.41 -4.74
N THR A 58 -3.13 10.59 -4.16
CA THR A 58 -4.33 11.40 -3.97
C THR A 58 -4.41 12.49 -5.04
N CYS A 59 -5.60 13.04 -5.23
CA CYS A 59 -5.76 14.19 -6.09
C CYS A 59 -5.10 15.42 -5.46
N GLY A 60 -4.69 16.37 -6.28
CA GLY A 60 -4.14 17.62 -5.77
C GLY A 60 -5.28 18.49 -5.24
N VAL A 61 -5.12 18.97 -4.01
CA VAL A 61 -6.08 19.91 -3.40
C VAL A 61 -5.29 21.15 -3.00
N THR A 62 -5.70 22.30 -3.49
CA THR A 62 -4.99 23.55 -3.26
C THR A 62 -5.62 24.43 -2.20
N ASP A 63 -6.93 24.30 -2.00
CA ASP A 63 -7.68 25.21 -1.14
C ASP A 63 -8.14 24.58 0.17
N ALA A 64 -7.74 23.34 0.42
CA ALA A 64 -8.11 22.62 1.63
C ALA A 64 -7.07 21.59 1.95
N ASP A 65 -7.04 21.15 3.20
CA ASP A 65 -6.15 20.07 3.60
C ASP A 65 -6.82 18.72 3.33
N LEU A 66 -6.09 17.84 2.69
CA LEU A 66 -6.57 16.50 2.41
C LEU A 66 -5.94 15.53 3.40
N TYR A 67 -6.76 14.71 3.99
CA TYR A 67 -6.34 13.72 4.97
C TYR A 67 -6.63 12.31 4.50
N VAL A 68 -5.73 11.40 4.85
CA VAL A 68 -5.89 9.97 4.60
C VAL A 68 -5.69 9.25 5.92
N ASN A 69 -6.58 8.31 6.20
CA ASN A 69 -6.43 7.42 7.33
C ASN A 69 -6.57 5.99 6.85
N VAL A 70 -5.69 5.12 7.33
CA VAL A 70 -5.76 3.70 7.03
C VAL A 70 -6.11 2.98 8.32
N VAL A 71 -7.27 2.36 8.36
CA VAL A 71 -7.71 1.59 9.52
C VAL A 71 -6.95 0.28 9.52
N GLY A 72 -6.18 0.06 10.57
CA GLY A 72 -5.37 -1.15 10.72
C GLY A 72 -3.90 -0.96 10.43
N ALA A 73 -3.48 0.22 9.98
CA ALA A 73 -2.08 0.51 9.71
C ALA A 73 -1.80 1.98 9.97
N SER A 74 -0.53 2.33 10.12
CA SER A 74 -0.11 3.72 10.28
C SER A 74 0.68 4.14 9.07
N GLY A 75 0.41 5.33 8.58
CA GLY A 75 1.13 5.86 7.42
C GLY A 75 1.29 7.37 7.51
N GLU A 76 1.88 7.94 6.49
CA GLU A 76 2.11 9.37 6.42
C GLU A 76 2.23 9.83 4.98
N PHE A 77 2.00 11.12 4.75
CA PHE A 77 2.29 11.72 3.46
C PHE A 77 3.80 11.85 3.29
N THR A 78 4.33 11.27 2.22
CA THR A 78 5.73 11.37 1.86
C THR A 78 5.95 12.43 0.79
N ASP A 79 4.87 12.87 0.16
CA ASP A 79 4.85 13.94 -0.80
C ASP A 79 3.49 14.61 -0.71
N TYR A 80 3.27 15.73 -1.40
CA TYR A 80 2.01 16.47 -1.30
C TYR A 80 0.78 15.65 -1.73
N ASN A 81 0.99 14.65 -2.58
CA ASN A 81 -0.12 13.81 -3.08
C ASN A 81 0.13 12.33 -2.89
N THR A 82 1.12 11.93 -2.11
CA THR A 82 1.47 10.53 -1.93
C THR A 82 1.45 10.17 -0.46
N TYR A 83 0.60 9.22 -0.12
CA TYR A 83 0.50 8.67 1.24
C TYR A 83 1.04 7.25 1.22
N GLU A 84 1.93 6.92 2.16
CA GLU A 84 2.55 5.60 2.22
C GLU A 84 2.31 4.95 3.57
N PHE A 85 2.09 3.65 3.53
CA PHE A 85 2.03 2.84 4.74
C PHE A 85 2.59 1.45 4.43
N VAL A 86 2.99 0.74 5.50
CA VAL A 86 3.46 -0.64 5.36
C VAL A 86 2.28 -1.56 5.63
N MET A 87 2.05 -2.51 4.74
CA MET A 87 0.90 -3.40 4.83
C MET A 87 1.01 -4.33 6.03
N PRO A 88 0.01 -4.35 6.91
CA PRO A 88 -0.03 -5.30 8.00
C PRO A 88 -0.50 -6.68 7.51
N ALA A 89 -0.49 -7.65 8.42
CA ALA A 89 -0.98 -9.00 8.14
C ALA A 89 -2.49 -9.06 8.31
N ALA A 90 -3.22 -8.13 7.67
CA ALA A 90 -4.67 -8.05 7.75
C ALA A 90 -5.19 -7.12 6.67
N ASP A 91 -6.47 -7.28 6.34
CA ASP A 91 -7.15 -6.35 5.43
C ASP A 91 -7.21 -4.97 6.07
N VAL A 92 -7.11 -3.93 5.25
CA VAL A 92 -7.16 -2.55 5.72
C VAL A 92 -8.26 -1.78 4.99
N LYS A 93 -8.69 -0.70 5.61
CA LYS A 93 -9.67 0.22 5.02
C LYS A 93 -9.02 1.59 4.90
N VAL A 94 -9.23 2.24 3.77
CA VAL A 94 -8.68 3.55 3.48
C VAL A 94 -9.81 4.56 3.50
N GLU A 95 -9.61 5.63 4.25
CA GLU A 95 -10.55 6.74 4.33
C GLU A 95 -9.81 8.01 3.93
N ALA A 96 -10.42 8.82 3.09
CA ALA A 96 -9.87 10.10 2.70
C ALA A 96 -10.95 11.17 2.85
N TRP A 97 -10.55 12.36 3.28
CA TRP A 97 -11.49 13.47 3.42
C TRP A 97 -10.73 14.78 3.31
N ILE A 98 -11.50 15.83 3.07
CA ILE A 98 -10.98 17.19 3.01
C ILE A 98 -11.48 17.92 4.25
N ASP A 99 -10.57 18.63 4.90
CA ASP A 99 -10.95 19.49 6.00
C ASP A 99 -11.42 20.82 5.43
N THR A 100 -12.71 21.07 5.52
CA THR A 100 -13.34 22.31 5.04
C THR A 100 -13.75 23.23 6.17
N SER A 101 -13.33 22.95 7.39
CA SER A 101 -13.67 23.77 8.54
C SER A 101 -13.20 25.22 8.37
N TYR A 102 -12.12 25.41 7.63
CA TYR A 102 -11.61 26.72 7.30
C TYR A 102 -12.67 27.58 6.57
N TYR A 103 -13.38 26.97 5.64
CA TYR A 103 -14.43 27.70 4.90
C TYR A 103 -15.62 27.97 5.79
N ASP A 104 -15.96 27.07 6.66
CA ASP A 104 -17.06 27.25 7.60
C ASP A 104 -16.78 28.43 8.54
N GLU A 105 -15.55 28.54 8.99
CA GLU A 105 -15.13 29.65 9.84
C GLU A 105 -15.23 31.00 9.13
N ASN A 106 -15.06 31.00 7.84
CA ASN A 106 -15.17 32.22 7.05
C ASN A 106 -16.60 32.54 6.63
N GLY A 107 -17.56 31.87 7.24
CA GLY A 107 -18.97 32.17 7.05
C GLY A 107 -19.60 31.48 5.85
N MET A 108 -18.86 30.67 5.17
CA MET A 108 -19.41 29.97 4.02
C MET A 108 -20.34 28.85 4.42
N GLY A 109 -19.98 28.18 5.49
CA GLY A 109 -20.80 27.12 6.03
C GLY A 109 -21.86 27.61 7.00
N SER A 110 -21.77 28.82 7.33
CA SER A 110 -22.70 29.41 8.29
C SER A 110 -23.89 30.02 7.59
#